data_b199e8211fc6be73bdc246864bf4fca0
#
_entry.id   b199e8211fc6be73bdc246864bf4fca0
#
_cell.length_a   1.000
_cell.length_b   1.000
_cell.length_c   1.000
_cell.angle_alpha   90.00
_cell.angle_beta   90.00
_cell.angle_gamma   90.00
#
_symmetry.space_group_name_H-M   'P 1'
#
loop_
_entity.id
_entity.type
_entity.pdbx_description
1 polymer ?
#
loop_
_entity_poly.entity_id
_entity_poly.type
_entity_poly.pdbx_seq_one_letter_code
_entity_poly.pdbx_strand_id
1 'polypeptide(L)'
;MKQAETSGTLNLAFGVHHAPKDAPVKVLRQIESEAQALAVSIRAGSHKLEYVAACIGKSKSYVSRMQNGSAPIPDKLVRPLCAATGCNLLGQYIELNRALEGVCEVKRLAEMMRAAA
;
A
#
# COMPACT_ATOMS: atom_id res chain seq x y z
N MET A 1 -17.28 -24.20 -10.25
CA MET A 1 -17.74 -24.04 -10.11
C MET A 1 -17.88 -23.80 -10.18
N LYS A 2 -17.16 -23.52 -10.03
CA LYS A 2 -17.40 -23.05 -9.89
C LYS A 2 -17.30 -22.86 -9.60
N GLN A 3 -16.67 -22.69 -9.57
CA GLN A 3 -16.91 -22.35 -9.16
C GLN A 3 -16.65 -22.18 -8.91
N ALA A 4 -16.17 -22.20 -8.96
CA ALA A 4 -16.34 -22.00 -8.65
C ALA A 4 -16.17 -21.61 -8.56
N GLU A 5 -15.71 -21.34 -8.60
CA GLU A 5 -16.07 -21.05 -8.41
C GLU A 5 -16.21 -20.69 -8.06
N THR A 6 -15.95 -20.58 -8.06
CA THR A 6 -16.51 -20.30 -7.68
C THR A 6 -16.33 -20.06 -7.29
N SER A 7 -15.76 -19.93 -7.11
CA SER A 7 -15.96 -19.87 -6.73
C SER A 7 -15.74 -19.24 -6.76
N GLY A 8 -15.26 -18.83 -6.88
CA GLY A 8 -15.27 -18.28 -6.94
C GLY A 8 -15.73 -17.54 -7.09
N THR A 9 -15.91 -17.02 -7.30
CA THR A 9 -16.69 -16.32 -7.17
C THR A 9 -17.23 -15.98 -6.49
N LEU A 10 -17.31 -16.10 -6.17
CA LEU A 10 -17.81 -15.82 -5.37
C LEU A 10 -17.51 -15.44 -4.66
N ASN A 11 -17.10 -15.10 -4.60
CA ASN A 11 -16.89 -14.77 -3.83
C ASN A 11 -16.76 -13.90 -3.90
N LEU A 12 -16.83 -13.23 -4.30
CA LEU A 12 -16.98 -12.53 -4.21
C LEU A 12 -17.62 -11.90 -3.62
N ALA A 13 -18.03 -11.65 -4.34
CA ALA A 13 -18.92 -10.88 -3.57
C ALA A 13 -19.01 -11.36 -2.21
N PHE A 14 -18.99 -12.42 -2.05
CA PHE A 14 -18.83 -12.92 -0.82
C PHE A 14 -17.62 -12.51 -0.20
N GLY A 15 -17.06 -11.49 -0.62
CA GLY A 15 -15.82 -11.14 -0.11
C GLY A 15 -14.76 -12.11 -0.32
N VAL A 16 -14.88 -12.87 -1.35
CA VAL A 16 -13.77 -13.70 -1.71
C VAL A 16 -12.76 -12.78 -2.30
N HIS A 17 -11.85 -12.33 -1.47
CA HIS A 17 -10.78 -11.47 -1.89
C HIS A 17 -9.55 -12.32 -2.00
N HIS A 18 -8.86 -12.20 -3.10
CA HIS A 18 -7.55 -12.79 -3.21
C HIS A 18 -6.60 -12.01 -2.32
N ALA A 19 -5.63 -12.68 -1.75
CA ALA A 19 -4.60 -11.99 -0.99
C ALA A 19 -3.92 -10.96 -1.89
N PRO A 20 -3.61 -9.76 -1.39
CA PRO A 20 -2.94 -8.76 -2.19
C PRO A 20 -1.60 -9.29 -2.71
N LYS A 21 -1.28 -8.93 -3.93
CA LYS A 21 -0.03 -9.36 -4.56
C LYS A 21 1.04 -8.30 -4.40
N ASP A 22 2.28 -8.75 -4.23
CA ASP A 22 3.41 -7.85 -4.15
C ASP A 22 3.69 -7.24 -5.51
N ALA A 23 4.07 -5.97 -5.51
CA ALA A 23 4.50 -5.30 -6.72
C ALA A 23 5.95 -5.71 -7.03
N PRO A 24 6.34 -5.71 -8.31
CA PRO A 24 7.73 -5.99 -8.67
C PRO A 24 8.68 -4.97 -8.04
N VAL A 25 9.88 -5.42 -7.68
CA VAL A 25 10.89 -4.55 -7.09
C VAL A 25 11.18 -3.34 -8.00
N LYS A 26 11.13 -3.56 -9.30
CA LYS A 26 11.37 -2.51 -10.28
C LYS A 26 10.37 -1.36 -10.13
N VAL A 27 9.11 -1.69 -9.90
CA VAL A 27 8.08 -0.67 -9.66
C VAL A 27 8.29 -0.01 -8.31
N LEU A 28 8.57 -0.82 -7.28
CA LEU A 28 8.80 -0.30 -5.94
C LEU A 28 9.91 0.75 -5.91
N ARG A 29 10.97 0.53 -6.66
CA ARG A 29 12.10 1.46 -6.71
C ARG A 29 11.76 2.81 -7.33
N GLN A 30 10.69 2.88 -8.11
CA GLN A 30 10.28 4.12 -8.76
C GLN A 30 9.34 4.95 -7.91
N ILE A 31 8.87 4.41 -6.80
CA ILE A 31 7.92 5.10 -5.93
C ILE A 31 8.66 6.07 -5.02
N GLU A 32 8.17 7.31 -4.97
CA GLU A 32 8.78 8.38 -4.21
C GLU A 32 7.99 8.83 -2.98
N SER A 33 6.75 8.41 -2.86
CA SER A 33 5.92 8.77 -1.72
C SER A 33 4.81 7.77 -1.51
N GLU A 34 4.23 7.78 -0.29
CA GLU A 34 3.10 6.91 0.02
C GLU A 34 1.89 7.23 -0.86
N ALA A 35 1.67 8.52 -1.12
CA ALA A 35 0.58 8.95 -1.99
C ALA A 35 0.73 8.37 -3.39
N GLN A 36 1.95 8.40 -3.93
CA GLN A 36 2.23 7.84 -5.24
C GLN A 36 2.02 6.33 -5.24
N ALA A 37 2.45 5.63 -4.19
CA ALA A 37 2.25 4.20 -4.08
C ALA A 37 0.76 3.86 -4.11
N LEU A 38 -0.05 4.62 -3.39
CA LEU A 38 -1.50 4.42 -3.38
C LEU A 38 -2.10 4.69 -4.76
N ALA A 39 -1.72 5.79 -5.39
CA ALA A 39 -2.24 6.15 -6.71
C ALA A 39 -1.91 5.10 -7.77
N VAL A 40 -0.68 4.59 -7.75
CA VAL A 40 -0.24 3.55 -8.67
C VAL A 40 -1.02 2.25 -8.42
N SER A 41 -1.23 1.89 -7.16
CA SER A 41 -1.99 0.69 -6.80
C SER A 41 -3.43 0.76 -7.30
N ILE A 42 -4.08 1.90 -7.14
CA ILE A 42 -5.46 2.10 -7.59
C ILE A 42 -5.52 2.02 -9.11
N ARG A 43 -4.58 2.67 -9.80
CA ARG A 43 -4.53 2.69 -11.25
C ARG A 43 -4.22 1.31 -11.84
N ALA A 44 -3.30 0.59 -11.23
CA ALA A 44 -2.90 -0.73 -11.71
C ALA A 44 -4.07 -1.72 -11.70
N GLY A 45 -4.94 -1.60 -10.69
CA GLY A 45 -6.12 -2.45 -10.61
C GLY A 45 -7.34 -1.89 -11.32
N SER A 46 -7.22 -0.73 -11.94
CA SER A 46 -8.34 -0.04 -12.60
C SER A 46 -9.53 0.16 -11.66
N HIS A 47 -9.24 0.41 -10.40
CA HIS A 47 -10.29 0.59 -9.40
C HIS A 47 -10.85 2.01 -9.41
N LYS A 48 -12.13 2.11 -9.10
CA LYS A 48 -12.74 3.42 -8.92
C LYS A 48 -12.51 3.88 -7.48
N LEU A 49 -12.34 5.17 -7.28
CA LEU A 49 -12.15 5.73 -5.95
C LEU A 49 -13.30 5.40 -5.02
N GLU A 50 -14.51 5.36 -5.56
CA GLU A 50 -15.71 5.03 -4.80
C GLU A 50 -15.64 3.61 -4.24
N TYR A 51 -15.14 2.67 -5.04
CA TYR A 51 -14.98 1.30 -4.61
C TYR A 51 -13.96 1.19 -3.47
N VAL A 52 -12.80 1.83 -3.65
CA VAL A 52 -11.76 1.81 -2.63
C VAL A 52 -12.26 2.45 -1.34
N ALA A 53 -12.96 3.58 -1.46
CA ALA A 53 -13.52 4.29 -0.31
C ALA A 53 -14.50 3.42 0.45
N ALA A 54 -15.37 2.71 -0.26
CA ALA A 54 -16.34 1.81 0.37
C ALA A 54 -15.63 0.69 1.11
N CYS A 55 -14.56 0.13 0.54
CA CYS A 55 -13.81 -0.96 1.17
C CYS A 55 -13.15 -0.55 2.47
N ILE A 56 -12.71 0.71 2.58
CA ILE A 56 -12.04 1.17 3.79
C ILE A 56 -12.97 1.96 4.73
N GLY A 57 -14.25 2.12 4.34
CA GLY A 57 -15.20 2.84 5.17
C GLY A 57 -14.99 4.35 5.22
N LYS A 58 -14.47 4.94 4.16
CA LYS A 58 -14.20 6.37 4.09
C LYS A 58 -14.88 6.99 2.88
N SER A 59 -14.81 8.31 2.75
CA SER A 59 -15.40 8.99 1.61
C SER A 59 -14.47 8.98 0.40
N LYS A 60 -15.06 9.12 -0.79
CA LYS A 60 -14.29 9.23 -2.02
C LYS A 60 -13.32 10.41 -1.96
N SER A 61 -13.78 11.54 -1.39
CA SER A 61 -12.94 12.72 -1.25
C SER A 61 -11.70 12.45 -0.40
N TYR A 62 -11.86 11.66 0.65
CA TYR A 62 -10.75 11.32 1.52
C TYR A 62 -9.70 10.47 0.79
N VAL A 63 -10.17 9.47 0.03
CA VAL A 63 -9.26 8.64 -0.77
C VAL A 63 -8.53 9.49 -1.81
N SER A 64 -9.25 10.40 -2.45
CA SER A 64 -8.66 11.32 -3.43
C SER A 64 -7.56 12.16 -2.80
N ARG A 65 -7.80 12.68 -1.60
CA ARG A 65 -6.79 13.49 -0.90
C ARG A 65 -5.58 12.66 -0.50
N MET A 66 -5.78 11.41 -0.09
CA MET A 66 -4.65 10.54 0.24
C MET A 66 -3.78 10.27 -0.98
N GLN A 67 -4.38 9.98 -2.13
CA GLN A 67 -3.60 9.68 -3.32
C GLN A 67 -2.94 10.93 -3.93
N ASN A 68 -3.45 12.11 -3.61
CA ASN A 68 -2.85 13.36 -4.09
C ASN A 68 -1.80 13.92 -3.13
N GLY A 69 -1.63 13.29 -1.98
CA GLY A 69 -0.68 13.77 -0.99
C GLY A 69 -1.21 14.86 -0.09
N SER A 70 -2.51 15.23 -0.23
CA SER A 70 -3.12 16.28 0.59
C SER A 70 -3.51 15.81 1.98
N ALA A 71 -3.61 14.50 2.18
CA ALA A 71 -3.92 13.92 3.47
C ALA A 71 -2.96 12.76 3.73
N PRO A 72 -2.54 12.57 4.99
CA PRO A 72 -1.66 11.44 5.33
C PRO A 72 -2.45 10.13 5.25
N ILE A 73 -1.73 9.03 5.04
CA ILE A 73 -2.31 7.70 5.02
C ILE A 73 -2.08 7.09 6.41
N PRO A 74 -3.15 6.89 7.21
CA PRO A 74 -2.99 6.30 8.54
C PRO A 74 -2.50 4.86 8.45
N ASP A 75 -1.63 4.46 9.38
CA ASP A 75 -1.12 3.09 9.42
C ASP A 75 -2.24 2.06 9.43
N LYS A 76 -3.32 2.35 10.14
CA LYS A 76 -4.44 1.41 10.24
C LYS A 76 -5.19 1.18 8.94
N LEU A 77 -5.03 2.07 7.97
CA LEU A 77 -5.67 1.95 6.66
C LEU A 77 -4.78 1.28 5.62
N VAL A 78 -3.50 1.08 5.91
CA VAL A 78 -2.56 0.51 4.94
C VAL A 78 -3.01 -0.89 4.49
N ARG A 79 -3.31 -1.77 5.43
CA ARG A 79 -3.78 -3.12 5.09
C ARG A 79 -5.11 -3.11 4.35
N PRO A 80 -6.14 -2.38 4.83
CA PRO A 80 -7.39 -2.28 4.08
C PRO A 80 -7.21 -1.73 2.68
N LEU A 81 -6.31 -0.75 2.49
CA LEU A 81 -6.04 -0.20 1.17
C LEU A 81 -5.36 -1.21 0.26
N CYS A 82 -4.40 -1.97 0.78
CA CYS A 82 -3.76 -3.03 0.02
C CYS A 82 -4.78 -4.11 -0.39
N ALA A 83 -5.67 -4.47 0.52
CA ALA A 83 -6.70 -5.46 0.22
C ALA A 83 -7.67 -4.94 -0.83
N ALA A 84 -8.07 -3.67 -0.73
CA ALA A 84 -9.02 -3.08 -1.67
C ALA A 84 -8.44 -2.96 -3.08
N THR A 85 -7.16 -2.61 -3.19
CA THR A 85 -6.50 -2.45 -4.49
C THR A 85 -5.93 -3.76 -5.03
N GLY A 86 -5.80 -4.78 -4.18
CA GLY A 86 -5.22 -6.05 -4.57
C GLY A 86 -3.71 -6.00 -4.78
N CYS A 87 -3.05 -4.97 -4.27
CA CYS A 87 -1.62 -4.75 -4.47
C CYS A 87 -0.96 -4.32 -3.16
N ASN A 88 0.17 -4.92 -2.83
CA ASN A 88 0.90 -4.62 -1.61
C ASN A 88 1.89 -3.46 -1.76
N LEU A 89 1.88 -2.76 -2.88
CA LEU A 89 2.87 -1.71 -3.16
C LEU A 89 2.97 -0.67 -2.04
N LEU A 90 1.84 -0.21 -1.52
CA LEU A 90 1.84 0.77 -0.43
C LEU A 90 2.53 0.22 0.82
N GLY A 91 2.17 -0.98 1.23
CA GLY A 91 2.79 -1.63 2.38
C GLY A 91 4.27 -1.90 2.17
N GLN A 92 4.64 -2.35 0.98
CA GLN A 92 6.03 -2.61 0.63
C GLN A 92 6.86 -1.32 0.69
N TYR A 93 6.29 -0.22 0.19
CA TYR A 93 6.99 1.06 0.20
C TYR A 93 7.23 1.55 1.64
N ILE A 94 6.21 1.43 2.49
CA ILE A 94 6.33 1.84 3.89
C ILE A 94 7.37 1.00 4.62
N GLU A 95 7.37 -0.31 4.40
CA GLU A 95 8.35 -1.20 5.03
C GLU A 95 9.77 -0.91 4.55
N LEU A 96 9.91 -0.63 3.26
CA LEU A 96 11.21 -0.30 2.70
C LEU A 96 11.75 0.99 3.33
N ASN A 97 10.91 2.01 3.46
CA ASN A 97 11.33 3.26 4.08
C ASN A 97 11.73 3.09 5.53
N ARG A 98 10.99 2.28 6.29
CA ARG A 98 11.34 1.99 7.67
C ARG A 98 12.69 1.29 7.77
N ALA A 99 12.95 0.35 6.86
CA ALA A 99 14.22 -0.35 6.84
C ALA A 99 15.38 0.60 6.49
N LEU A 100 15.15 1.49 5.52
CA LEU A 100 16.17 2.47 5.13
C LEU A 100 16.45 3.47 6.24
N GLU A 101 15.42 3.90 6.96
CA GLU A 101 15.58 4.78 8.11
C GLU A 101 16.41 4.11 9.20
N GLY A 102 16.15 2.83 9.46
CA GLY A 102 16.92 2.08 10.43
C GLY A 102 18.37 1.96 10.05
N VAL A 103 18.65 1.71 8.77
CA VAL A 103 20.04 1.64 8.27
C VAL A 103 20.74 2.99 8.41
N CYS A 104 20.07 4.07 8.06
CA CYS A 104 20.62 5.41 8.21
C CYS A 104 20.92 5.74 9.64
N GLU A 105 20.06 5.35 10.56
CA GLU A 105 20.25 5.58 11.97
C GLU A 105 21.43 4.79 12.51
N VAL A 106 21.56 3.53 12.12
CA VAL A 106 22.70 2.70 12.51
C VAL A 106 24.01 3.29 12.00
N LYS A 107 24.03 3.76 10.75
CA LYS A 107 25.20 4.41 10.18
C LYS A 107 25.59 5.66 10.96
N ARG A 108 24.58 6.47 11.31
CA ARG A 108 24.80 7.71 12.05
C ARG A 108 25.41 7.41 13.41
N LEU A 109 24.87 6.42 14.12
CA LEU A 109 25.38 5.99 15.41
C LEU A 109 26.82 5.48 15.31
N ALA A 110 27.10 4.69 14.27
CA ALA A 110 28.45 4.16 14.06
C ALA A 110 29.44 5.29 13.83
N GLU A 111 29.05 6.32 13.08
CA GLU A 111 29.92 7.47 12.85
C GLU A 111 30.14 8.27 14.12
N MET A 112 29.10 8.45 14.94
CA MET A 112 29.24 9.14 16.20
C MET A 112 30.17 8.38 17.15
N MET A 113 30.07 7.07 17.21
CA MET A 113 30.94 6.24 18.03
C MET A 113 32.37 6.31 17.55
N ARG A 114 32.57 6.34 16.23
CA ARG A 114 33.91 6.45 15.66
C ARG A 114 34.54 7.79 15.97
N ALA A 115 33.74 8.86 15.92
CA ALA A 115 34.22 10.20 16.22
C ALA A 115 34.55 10.38 17.69
N ALA A 116 33.90 9.61 18.57
CA ALA A 116 34.13 9.69 20.00
C ALA A 116 35.34 8.88 20.47
N ALA A 117 35.82 8.00 19.60
CA ALA A 117 36.97 7.13 19.96
C ALA A 117 38.36 7.87 19.75
#